data_2f410f6f5198cd58433309d4e1dec724
#
_entry.id   2f410f6f5198cd58433309d4e1dec724
#
_cell.length_a   1.000
_cell.length_b   1.000
_cell.length_c   1.000
_cell.angle_alpha   90.00
_cell.angle_beta   90.00
_cell.angle_gamma   90.00
#
_symmetry.space_group_name_H-M   'P 1'
#
loop_
_entity.id
_entity.type
_entity.pdbx_description
1 polymer ?
#
loop_
_entity_poly.entity_id
_entity_poly.type
_entity_poly.pdbx_seq_one_letter_code
_entity_poly.pdbx_strand_id
1 'polypeptide(L)'
;MNHVDLMSVVQPADGWFAVLGIKGERDVRQKLVATREEVDTLTEKYVAEGRNVFFGVAKYETEQNRQKENVKALRSFWVDIDCGEAKAVVSEKTGRPDGYIDQDAGLAALRQFCKTVGLPIPLIV
;
A
#
# COMPACT_ATOMS: atom_id res chain seq x y z
N MET A 1 -4.70 2.79 14.67
CA MET A 1 -4.51 3.93 13.72
C MET A 1 -5.56 3.81 12.63
N ASN A 2 -6.33 4.84 12.38
CA ASN A 2 -7.28 4.84 11.26
C ASN A 2 -6.57 5.23 9.95
N HIS A 3 -7.27 5.09 8.82
CA HIS A 3 -6.67 5.39 7.50
C HIS A 3 -6.21 6.85 7.35
N VAL A 4 -6.83 7.77 8.07
CA VAL A 4 -6.46 9.19 8.04
C VAL A 4 -5.07 9.38 8.63
N ASP A 5 -4.83 8.78 9.79
CA ASP A 5 -3.54 8.89 10.47
C ASP A 5 -2.43 8.23 9.66
N LEU A 6 -2.69 7.04 9.11
CA LEU A 6 -1.73 6.35 8.26
C LEU A 6 -1.37 7.17 7.03
N MET A 7 -2.37 7.71 6.32
CA MET A 7 -2.14 8.50 5.13
C MET A 7 -1.33 9.77 5.43
N SER A 8 -1.56 10.43 6.57
CA SER A 8 -0.80 11.60 6.98
C SER A 8 0.68 11.31 7.24
N VAL A 9 0.99 10.07 7.64
CA VAL A 9 2.37 9.62 7.89
C VAL A 9 3.07 9.20 6.60
N VAL A 10 2.39 8.46 5.71
CA VAL A 10 3.03 7.79 4.58
C VAL A 10 2.99 8.58 3.27
N GLN A 11 2.05 9.51 3.11
CA GLN A 11 1.90 10.29 1.88
C GLN A 11 2.65 11.62 1.92
N PRO A 12 3.16 12.10 0.76
CA PRO A 12 3.63 13.49 0.64
C PRO A 12 2.52 14.51 0.94
N ALA A 13 2.92 15.73 1.31
CA ALA A 13 1.97 16.81 1.61
C ALA A 13 1.21 17.29 0.36
N ASP A 14 1.92 17.43 -0.77
CA ASP A 14 1.39 18.05 -1.99
C ASP A 14 1.15 17.03 -3.10
N GLY A 15 0.12 17.28 -3.91
CA GLY A 15 -0.23 16.50 -5.08
C GLY A 15 -1.62 15.88 -4.98
N TRP A 16 -2.00 15.15 -6.04
CA TRP A 16 -3.29 14.48 -6.14
C TRP A 16 -3.28 13.14 -5.44
N PHE A 17 -4.35 12.84 -4.72
CA PHE A 17 -4.59 11.54 -4.09
C PHE A 17 -5.18 10.56 -5.10
N ALA A 18 -4.75 9.31 -5.08
CA ALA A 18 -5.39 8.24 -5.84
C ALA A 18 -6.27 7.37 -4.93
N VAL A 19 -7.51 7.18 -5.34
CA VAL A 19 -8.48 6.31 -4.66
C VAL A 19 -9.03 5.30 -5.65
N LEU A 20 -9.00 4.02 -5.27
CA LEU A 20 -9.53 2.93 -6.07
C LEU A 20 -10.67 2.26 -5.33
N GLY A 21 -11.73 1.91 -6.06
CA GLY A 21 -12.80 1.05 -5.57
C GLY A 21 -12.91 -0.19 -6.45
N ILE A 22 -12.71 -1.37 -5.88
CA ILE A 22 -12.70 -2.65 -6.60
C ILE A 22 -13.87 -3.52 -6.15
N LYS A 23 -14.65 -4.01 -7.11
CA LYS A 23 -15.75 -4.94 -6.89
C LYS A 23 -15.62 -6.13 -7.83
N GLY A 24 -15.42 -7.33 -7.26
CA GLY A 24 -15.14 -8.52 -8.05
C GLY A 24 -13.79 -8.43 -8.77
N GLU A 25 -13.65 -9.16 -9.88
CA GLU A 25 -12.34 -9.31 -10.55
C GLU A 25 -12.03 -8.20 -11.58
N ARG A 26 -13.05 -7.53 -12.11
CA ARG A 26 -12.90 -6.63 -13.27
C ARG A 26 -13.52 -5.26 -13.12
N ASP A 27 -14.33 -5.03 -12.10
CA ASP A 27 -14.96 -3.73 -11.88
C ASP A 27 -14.07 -2.87 -11.00
N VAL A 28 -13.15 -2.16 -11.63
CA VAL A 28 -12.22 -1.23 -10.99
C VAL A 28 -12.62 0.20 -11.34
N ARG A 29 -12.90 1.00 -10.34
CA ARG A 29 -13.06 2.45 -10.46
C ARG A 29 -11.88 3.15 -9.83
N GLN A 30 -11.36 4.14 -10.51
CA GLN A 30 -10.23 4.93 -10.05
C GLN A 30 -10.53 6.39 -10.23
N LYS A 31 -10.19 7.18 -9.21
CA LYS A 31 -10.25 8.62 -9.31
C LYS A 31 -9.08 9.24 -8.53
N LEU A 32 -8.51 10.28 -9.10
CA LEU A 32 -7.56 11.14 -8.42
C LEU A 32 -8.30 12.40 -7.98
N VAL A 33 -8.09 12.79 -6.72
CA VAL A 33 -8.76 13.93 -6.08
C VAL A 33 -7.73 14.83 -5.40
N ALA A 34 -8.09 16.11 -5.23
CA ALA A 34 -7.15 17.12 -4.76
C ALA A 34 -7.10 17.22 -3.24
N THR A 35 -8.22 16.96 -2.55
CA THR A 35 -8.36 17.21 -1.12
C THR A 35 -8.67 15.95 -0.32
N ARG A 36 -8.43 16.04 0.98
CA ARG A 36 -8.73 14.96 1.91
C ARG A 36 -10.23 14.72 2.04
N GLU A 37 -11.01 15.76 2.04
CA GLU A 37 -12.47 15.69 2.10
C GLU A 37 -13.05 14.95 0.89
N GLU A 38 -12.46 15.16 -0.28
CA GLU A 38 -12.84 14.40 -1.48
C GLU A 38 -12.47 12.93 -1.39
N VAL A 39 -11.33 12.58 -0.75
CA VAL A 39 -10.96 11.19 -0.46
C VAL A 39 -12.01 10.54 0.43
N ASP A 40 -12.40 11.20 1.51
CA ASP A 40 -13.37 10.66 2.47
C ASP A 40 -14.74 10.47 1.81
N THR A 41 -15.21 11.46 1.07
CA THR A 41 -16.47 11.39 0.32
C THR A 41 -16.48 10.25 -0.69
N LEU A 42 -15.40 10.08 -1.43
CA LEU A 42 -15.28 9.03 -2.43
C LEU A 42 -15.17 7.64 -1.79
N THR A 43 -14.49 7.55 -0.65
CA THR A 43 -14.39 6.33 0.14
C THR A 43 -15.76 5.88 0.62
N GLU A 44 -16.54 6.78 1.22
CA GLU A 44 -17.91 6.49 1.66
C GLU A 44 -18.80 6.01 0.50
N LYS A 45 -18.71 6.66 -0.65
CA LYS A 45 -19.43 6.27 -1.86
C LYS A 45 -19.06 4.86 -2.31
N TYR A 46 -17.77 4.56 -2.40
CA TYR A 46 -17.31 3.24 -2.86
C TYR A 46 -17.67 2.13 -1.87
N VAL A 47 -17.58 2.39 -0.57
CA VAL A 47 -18.01 1.45 0.47
C VAL A 47 -19.51 1.19 0.36
N ALA A 48 -20.33 2.22 0.18
CA ALA A 48 -21.78 2.08 0.00
C ALA A 48 -22.15 1.26 -1.26
N GLU A 49 -21.31 1.31 -2.30
CA GLU A 49 -21.45 0.48 -3.50
C GLU A 49 -20.95 -0.97 -3.31
N GLY A 50 -20.47 -1.34 -2.13
CA GLY A 50 -19.91 -2.65 -1.83
C GLY A 50 -18.53 -2.90 -2.43
N ARG A 51 -17.73 -1.85 -2.60
CA ARG A 51 -16.37 -1.92 -3.15
C ARG A 51 -15.34 -2.01 -2.04
N ASN A 52 -14.28 -2.75 -2.29
CA ASN A 52 -13.05 -2.63 -1.51
C ASN A 52 -12.31 -1.36 -1.94
N VAL A 53 -11.89 -0.55 -0.97
CA VAL A 53 -11.25 0.75 -1.23
C VAL A 53 -9.75 0.67 -0.96
N PHE A 54 -8.97 1.19 -1.89
CA PHE A 54 -7.51 1.25 -1.81
C PHE A 54 -7.03 2.67 -2.06
N PHE A 55 -5.95 3.04 -1.39
CA PHE A 55 -5.31 4.35 -1.51
C PHE A 55 -3.91 4.21 -2.07
N GLY A 56 -3.52 5.12 -2.95
CA GLY A 56 -2.13 5.23 -3.38
C GLY A 56 -1.26 5.82 -2.28
N VAL A 57 -0.05 5.30 -2.12
CA VAL A 57 0.96 5.88 -1.20
C VAL A 57 1.71 7.04 -1.82
N ALA A 58 1.70 7.16 -3.15
CA ALA A 58 2.24 8.30 -3.88
C ALA A 58 1.24 9.46 -3.94
N LYS A 59 1.76 10.65 -4.20
CA LYS A 59 0.99 11.78 -4.72
C LYS A 59 1.34 11.98 -6.19
N TYR A 60 0.40 12.53 -6.94
CA TYR A 60 0.49 12.68 -8.39
C TYR A 60 0.49 14.15 -8.80
N GLU A 61 1.12 14.43 -9.96
CA GLU A 61 1.20 15.80 -10.52
C GLU A 61 -0.16 16.29 -11.00
N THR A 62 -0.95 15.41 -11.62
CA THR A 62 -2.24 15.72 -12.22
C THR A 62 -3.29 14.69 -11.84
N GLU A 63 -4.54 15.01 -12.08
CA GLU A 63 -5.70 14.12 -11.85
C GLU A 63 -5.89 13.01 -12.90
N GLN A 64 -5.01 12.92 -13.90
CA GLN A 64 -5.26 12.11 -15.09
C GLN A 64 -5.13 10.61 -14.87
N ASN A 65 -4.07 10.16 -14.18
CA ASN A 65 -3.80 8.73 -14.02
C ASN A 65 -2.78 8.44 -12.92
N ARG A 66 -2.59 7.14 -12.63
CA ARG A 66 -1.60 6.64 -11.66
C ARG A 66 -0.33 6.11 -12.31
N GLN A 67 -0.05 6.45 -13.54
CA GLN A 67 1.17 6.00 -14.22
C GLN A 67 2.40 6.61 -13.55
N LYS A 68 3.53 5.92 -13.66
CA LYS A 68 4.80 6.35 -13.04
C LYS A 68 5.24 7.75 -13.46
N GLU A 69 4.93 8.12 -14.70
CA GLU A 69 5.25 9.44 -15.25
C GLU A 69 4.46 10.57 -14.60
N ASN A 70 3.31 10.26 -14.00
CA ASN A 70 2.47 11.22 -13.28
C ASN A 70 2.75 11.26 -11.78
N VAL A 71 3.67 10.45 -11.26
CA VAL A 71 4.06 10.49 -9.84
C VAL A 71 4.82 11.76 -9.54
N LYS A 72 4.31 12.55 -8.60
CA LYS A 72 4.97 13.76 -8.11
C LYS A 72 6.02 13.44 -7.04
N ALA A 73 5.62 12.66 -6.05
CA ALA A 73 6.45 12.37 -4.90
C ALA A 73 6.04 11.09 -4.17
N LEU A 74 7.02 10.47 -3.54
CA LEU A 74 6.87 9.45 -2.50
C LEU A 74 7.50 9.97 -1.22
N ARG A 75 6.85 9.73 -0.09
CA ARG A 75 7.38 10.08 1.23
C ARG A 75 7.86 8.85 1.99
N SER A 76 7.34 7.68 1.64
CA SER A 76 7.59 6.42 2.34
C SER A 76 7.97 5.32 1.37
N PHE A 77 8.70 4.35 1.88
CA PHE A 77 8.85 3.04 1.26
C PHE A 77 7.95 2.06 1.99
N TRP A 78 7.43 1.09 1.26
CA TRP A 78 6.61 0.04 1.84
C TRP A 78 7.08 -1.33 1.39
N VAL A 79 6.83 -2.32 2.22
CA VAL A 79 7.17 -3.72 1.95
C VAL A 79 5.94 -4.55 2.29
N ASP A 80 5.56 -5.43 1.38
CA ASP A 80 4.58 -6.48 1.61
C ASP A 80 5.34 -7.79 1.82
N ILE A 81 5.11 -8.44 2.96
CA ILE A 81 5.82 -9.66 3.33
C ILE A 81 4.82 -10.82 3.33
N ASP A 82 5.00 -11.70 2.38
CA ASP A 82 4.21 -12.92 2.28
C ASP A 82 4.50 -13.85 3.46
N CYS A 83 3.44 -14.29 4.13
CA CYS A 83 3.50 -15.22 5.25
C CYS A 83 2.47 -16.33 5.10
N GLY A 84 2.76 -17.48 5.69
CA GLY A 84 1.90 -18.65 5.70
C GLY A 84 2.66 -19.91 5.30
N GLU A 85 2.14 -21.06 5.68
CA GLU A 85 2.78 -22.36 5.42
C GLU A 85 3.05 -22.58 3.91
N ALA A 86 2.10 -22.25 3.06
CA ALA A 86 2.26 -22.37 1.60
C ALA A 86 3.36 -21.48 1.04
N LYS A 87 3.65 -20.35 1.67
CA LYS A 87 4.69 -19.40 1.26
C LYS A 87 6.08 -19.80 1.73
N ALA A 88 6.16 -20.60 2.80
CA ALA A 88 7.42 -21.09 3.36
C ALA A 88 7.99 -22.31 2.64
N VAL A 89 7.22 -22.93 1.74
CA VAL A 89 7.69 -24.05 0.91
C VAL A 89 8.68 -23.55 -0.14
N VAL A 90 9.78 -24.29 -0.31
CA VAL A 90 10.77 -23.97 -1.35
C VAL A 90 10.14 -24.11 -2.74
N SER A 91 10.15 -23.02 -3.48
CA SER A 91 9.66 -22.98 -4.86
C SER A 91 10.62 -23.72 -5.80
N GLU A 92 10.12 -24.65 -6.60
CA GLU A 92 10.91 -25.33 -7.63
C GLU A 92 11.48 -24.34 -8.68
N LYS A 93 10.76 -23.25 -8.89
CA LYS A 93 11.12 -22.23 -9.88
C LYS A 93 12.30 -21.36 -9.44
N THR A 94 12.38 -21.03 -8.15
CA THR A 94 13.38 -20.09 -7.61
C THR A 94 14.43 -20.75 -6.71
N GLY A 95 14.20 -21.99 -6.27
CA GLY A 95 15.06 -22.70 -5.33
C GLY A 95 15.02 -22.15 -3.89
N ARG A 96 14.07 -21.27 -3.58
CA ARG A 96 13.89 -20.65 -2.26
C ARG A 96 12.41 -20.44 -1.94
N PRO A 97 12.05 -20.25 -0.65
CA PRO A 97 10.69 -19.90 -0.26
C PRO A 97 10.27 -18.54 -0.84
N ASP A 98 8.98 -18.38 -1.12
CA ASP A 98 8.39 -17.10 -1.56
C ASP A 98 8.04 -16.18 -0.37
N GLY A 99 8.03 -16.71 0.84
CA GLY A 99 7.72 -15.96 2.05
C GLY A 99 8.09 -16.69 3.33
N TYR A 100 7.54 -16.25 4.43
CA TYR A 100 7.83 -16.76 5.78
C TYR A 100 6.68 -17.64 6.29
N ILE A 101 7.00 -18.55 7.23
CA ILE A 101 6.02 -19.49 7.78
C ILE A 101 4.84 -18.78 8.46
N ASP A 102 5.11 -17.69 9.14
CA ASP A 102 4.11 -16.87 9.84
C ASP A 102 4.54 -15.39 9.92
N GLN A 103 3.68 -14.56 10.50
CA GLN A 103 3.93 -13.14 10.65
C GLN A 103 5.09 -12.83 11.60
N ASP A 104 5.27 -13.62 12.65
CA ASP A 104 6.36 -13.42 13.60
C ASP A 104 7.73 -13.65 12.94
N ALA A 105 7.85 -14.70 12.13
CA ALA A 105 9.05 -14.95 11.35
C ALA A 105 9.33 -13.85 10.32
N GLY A 106 8.29 -13.40 9.61
CA GLY A 106 8.40 -12.29 8.66
C GLY A 106 8.84 -10.98 9.34
N LEU A 107 8.25 -10.66 10.49
CA LEU A 107 8.60 -9.48 11.26
C LEU A 107 10.03 -9.54 11.82
N ALA A 108 10.45 -10.70 12.32
CA ALA A 108 11.82 -10.90 12.79
C ALA A 108 12.84 -10.68 11.67
N ALA A 109 12.57 -11.20 10.46
CA ALA A 109 13.41 -10.99 9.29
C ALA A 109 13.48 -9.52 8.87
N LEU A 110 12.36 -8.80 8.88
CA LEU A 110 12.32 -7.37 8.58
C LEU A 110 13.14 -6.54 9.58
N ARG A 111 12.99 -6.83 10.86
CA ARG A 111 13.77 -6.15 11.92
C ARG A 111 15.27 -6.41 11.77
N GLN A 112 15.65 -7.64 11.48
CA GLN A 112 17.05 -8.00 11.24
C GLN A 112 17.60 -7.28 10.00
N PHE A 113 16.84 -7.22 8.92
CA PHE A 113 17.22 -6.47 7.72
C PHE A 113 17.44 -4.99 8.04
N CYS A 114 16.49 -4.33 8.70
CA CYS A 114 16.61 -2.93 9.08
C CYS A 114 17.84 -2.67 9.95
N LYS A 115 18.11 -3.54 10.91
CA LYS A 115 19.32 -3.46 11.77
C LYS A 115 20.59 -3.59 10.94
N THR A 116 20.64 -4.54 10.01
CA THR A 116 21.83 -4.81 9.18
C THR A 116 22.16 -3.64 8.27
N VAL A 117 21.16 -2.99 7.67
CA VAL A 117 21.36 -1.88 6.72
C VAL A 117 21.25 -0.49 7.35
N GLY A 118 21.01 -0.40 8.65
CA GLY A 118 20.94 0.87 9.36
C GLY A 118 19.64 1.67 9.14
N LEU A 119 18.55 1.00 8.82
CA LEU A 119 17.24 1.64 8.70
C LEU A 119 16.53 1.71 10.07
N PRO A 120 15.68 2.73 10.29
CA PRO A 120 14.84 2.80 11.48
C PRO A 120 13.82 1.65 11.49
N ILE A 121 13.26 1.38 12.67
CA ILE A 121 12.18 0.41 12.81
C ILE A 121 10.96 0.90 12.01
N PRO A 122 10.41 0.09 11.09
CA PRO A 122 9.27 0.49 10.28
C PRO A 122 7.98 0.59 11.09
N LEU A 123 7.06 1.41 10.61
CA LEU A 123 5.67 1.36 11.03
C LEU A 123 5.05 0.06 10.50
N ILE A 124 4.43 -0.70 11.39
CA ILE A 124 3.79 -1.98 11.07
C ILE A 124 2.28 -1.79 11.13
N VAL A 125 1.59 -2.22 10.10
CA VAL A 125 0.14 -2.06 9.94
C VAL A 125 -0.51 -3.42 9.74
#